data_16b50ff064704f5db26827a304a49f4e
#
_entry.id   16b50ff064704f5db26827a304a49f4e
#
_cell.length_a   1.000
_cell.length_b   1.000
_cell.length_c   1.000
_cell.angle_alpha   90.00
_cell.angle_beta   90.00
_cell.angle_gamma   90.00
#
_symmetry.space_group_name_H-M   'P 1'
#
loop_
_entity.id
_entity.type
_entity.pdbx_description
1 polymer ?
#
loop_
_entity_poly.entity_id
_entity_poly.type
_entity_poly.pdbx_seq_one_letter_code
_entity_poly.pdbx_strand_id
1 'polypeptide(L)'
;VEHTEGELSSTQEEMARLSAQVIKQHNQTFLIGGGHDVAYAQYLATRNVYPDASIGIINIDAHFDTRPDSEPTSGTMFRQILDHDDNANYLVLGLAQGGNTRSLYDYANEKGIIYVYADELLQQVSPTIKDKVERFIHDHDTIMFTICMDVIDSAFAPGVSAPSVLGLYPHDVFDISKRVILSEKVSSISIAETNPDYDIDNRTSKLAANLIHHFLV
;
A
#
# COMPACT_ATOMS: atom_id res chain seq x y z
N VAL A 1 2.62 1.73 18.54
CA VAL A 1 2.69 3.20 18.73
C VAL A 1 1.28 3.69 19.03
N GLU A 2 1.09 4.44 20.07
CA GLU A 2 -0.19 5.06 20.40
C GLU A 2 -0.34 6.33 19.56
N HIS A 3 -1.50 6.48 18.92
CA HIS A 3 -1.84 7.70 18.19
C HIS A 3 -2.29 8.78 19.18
N THR A 4 -1.68 9.94 19.11
CA THR A 4 -2.13 11.12 19.85
C THR A 4 -2.99 11.98 18.91
N GLU A 5 -4.23 12.24 19.30
CA GLU A 5 -5.17 13.01 18.49
C GLU A 5 -4.58 14.38 18.12
N GLY A 6 -4.55 14.70 16.81
CA GLY A 6 -3.97 15.94 16.29
C GLY A 6 -2.46 15.94 16.04
N GLU A 7 -1.75 14.82 16.26
CA GLU A 7 -0.29 14.74 16.09
C GLU A 7 0.11 13.56 15.16
N LEU A 8 -0.54 13.42 13.99
CA LEU A 8 -0.26 12.32 13.07
C LEU A 8 1.21 12.27 12.64
N SER A 9 1.82 13.42 12.35
CA SER A 9 3.21 13.48 11.90
C SER A 9 4.18 12.94 12.95
N SER A 10 4.00 13.27 14.24
CA SER A 10 4.87 12.74 15.31
C SER A 10 4.68 11.24 15.52
N THR A 11 3.44 10.75 15.35
CA THR A 11 3.14 9.30 15.39
C THR A 11 3.83 8.56 14.24
N GLN A 12 3.80 9.15 13.03
CA GLN A 12 4.48 8.58 11.85
C GLN A 12 6.00 8.56 12.03
N GLU A 13 6.61 9.61 12.57
CA GLU A 13 8.04 9.67 12.86
C GLU A 13 8.48 8.61 13.87
N GLU A 14 7.73 8.45 14.96
CA GLU A 14 8.03 7.44 15.98
C GLU A 14 7.86 6.03 15.42
N MET A 15 6.80 5.77 14.65
CA MET A 15 6.59 4.49 13.98
C MET A 15 7.72 4.21 12.98
N ALA A 16 8.14 5.22 12.20
CA ALA A 16 9.25 5.10 11.27
C ALA A 16 10.57 4.74 11.97
N ARG A 17 10.86 5.41 13.11
CA ARG A 17 12.06 5.14 13.91
C ARG A 17 12.11 3.69 14.42
N LEU A 18 10.99 3.18 14.93
CA LEU A 18 10.89 1.79 15.40
C LEU A 18 10.96 0.80 14.24
N SER A 19 10.24 1.06 13.16
CA SER A 19 10.23 0.18 11.98
C SER A 19 11.60 0.10 11.31
N ALA A 20 12.35 1.20 11.24
CA ALA A 20 13.72 1.20 10.70
C ALA A 20 14.66 0.28 11.48
N GLN A 21 14.48 0.16 12.81
CA GLN A 21 15.29 -0.77 13.62
C GLN A 21 14.99 -2.23 13.25
N VAL A 22 13.72 -2.55 12.98
CA VAL A 22 13.31 -3.90 12.58
C VAL A 22 13.77 -4.22 11.16
N ILE A 23 13.58 -3.29 10.21
CA ILE A 23 14.02 -3.46 8.80
C ILE A 23 15.54 -3.71 8.72
N LYS A 24 16.34 -3.04 9.55
CA LYS A 24 17.81 -3.27 9.63
C LYS A 24 18.22 -4.66 10.08
N GLN A 25 17.36 -5.36 10.81
CA GLN A 25 17.67 -6.65 11.44
C GLN A 25 17.07 -7.84 10.69
N HIS A 26 16.08 -7.60 9.84
CA HIS A 26 15.30 -8.65 9.20
C HIS A 26 15.13 -8.38 7.71
N ASN A 27 15.10 -9.44 6.92
CA ASN A 27 14.96 -9.36 5.47
C ASN A 27 13.58 -8.83 5.02
N GLN A 28 12.56 -9.13 5.81
CA GLN A 28 11.20 -8.64 5.59
C GLN A 28 10.56 -8.21 6.92
N THR A 29 9.85 -7.11 6.88
CA THR A 29 9.19 -6.53 8.05
C THR A 29 7.73 -6.26 7.73
N PHE A 30 6.83 -6.69 8.62
CA PHE A 30 5.39 -6.42 8.50
C PHE A 30 4.98 -5.29 9.43
N LEU A 31 4.25 -4.32 8.87
CA LEU A 31 3.57 -3.26 9.58
C LEU A 31 2.06 -3.51 9.49
N ILE A 32 1.41 -3.60 10.63
CA ILE A 32 -0.06 -3.71 10.69
C ILE A 32 -0.56 -2.36 11.14
N GLY A 33 -1.25 -1.66 10.27
CA GLY A 33 -1.70 -0.31 10.52
C GLY A 33 -3.17 -0.20 10.87
N GLY A 34 -3.57 1.00 11.27
CA GLY A 34 -4.93 1.52 11.23
C GLY A 34 -5.21 2.08 9.84
N GLY A 35 -5.26 3.41 9.69
CA GLY A 35 -5.39 4.09 8.41
C GLY A 35 -4.18 3.88 7.51
N HIS A 36 -4.37 4.12 6.21
CA HIS A 36 -3.30 3.91 5.22
C HIS A 36 -2.14 4.92 5.34
N ASP A 37 -2.28 5.96 6.16
CA ASP A 37 -1.20 6.87 6.57
C ASP A 37 0.03 6.16 7.16
N VAL A 38 -0.12 4.91 7.64
CA VAL A 38 0.98 4.03 8.04
C VAL A 38 2.03 3.84 6.93
N ALA A 39 1.63 3.93 5.67
CA ALA A 39 2.53 3.82 4.53
C ALA A 39 3.57 4.96 4.48
N TYR A 40 3.26 6.15 5.00
CA TYR A 40 4.25 7.22 5.11
C TYR A 40 5.33 6.87 6.15
N ALA A 41 4.93 6.34 7.30
CA ALA A 41 5.89 5.86 8.30
C ALA A 41 6.77 4.70 7.77
N GLN A 42 6.16 3.79 7.01
CA GLN A 42 6.88 2.71 6.31
C GLN A 42 7.91 3.25 5.32
N TYR A 43 7.53 4.26 4.52
CA TYR A 43 8.45 4.91 3.60
C TYR A 43 9.62 5.60 4.34
N LEU A 44 9.33 6.40 5.37
CA LEU A 44 10.38 7.05 6.17
C LEU A 44 11.34 6.03 6.80
N ALA A 45 10.83 4.90 7.27
CA ALA A 45 11.64 3.81 7.80
C ALA A 45 12.54 3.21 6.71
N THR A 46 11.97 2.93 5.53
CA THR A 46 12.70 2.37 4.38
C THR A 46 13.78 3.33 3.90
N ARG A 47 13.46 4.62 3.76
CA ARG A 47 14.42 5.67 3.36
C ARG A 47 15.54 5.83 4.38
N ASN A 48 15.23 5.73 5.68
CA ASN A 48 16.25 5.77 6.75
C ASN A 48 17.25 4.62 6.65
N VAL A 49 16.78 3.44 6.24
CA VAL A 49 17.64 2.24 6.11
C VAL A 49 18.42 2.25 4.80
N TYR A 50 17.79 2.75 3.73
CA TYR A 50 18.34 2.79 2.37
C TYR A 50 18.34 4.23 1.83
N PRO A 51 19.24 5.11 2.34
CA PRO A 51 19.19 6.56 2.08
C PRO A 51 19.34 6.94 0.61
N ASP A 52 20.14 6.20 -0.14
CA ASP A 52 20.47 6.50 -1.54
C ASP A 52 19.76 5.58 -2.55
N ALA A 53 19.00 4.57 -2.08
CA ALA A 53 18.36 3.59 -2.94
C ALA A 53 17.19 4.19 -3.72
N SER A 54 16.96 3.70 -4.94
CA SER A 54 15.70 3.88 -5.63
C SER A 54 14.63 3.04 -4.95
N ILE A 55 13.55 3.69 -4.45
CA ILE A 55 12.46 3.03 -3.76
C ILE A 55 11.29 2.84 -4.73
N GLY A 56 10.96 1.59 -5.02
CA GLY A 56 9.70 1.26 -5.68
C GLY A 56 8.60 1.03 -4.66
N ILE A 57 7.53 1.81 -4.74
CA ILE A 57 6.34 1.63 -3.90
C ILE A 57 5.31 0.85 -4.71
N ILE A 58 4.94 -0.34 -4.26
CA ILE A 58 3.84 -1.12 -4.84
C ILE A 58 2.69 -1.08 -3.86
N ASN A 59 1.54 -0.59 -4.30
CA ASN A 59 0.32 -0.51 -3.52
C ASN A 59 -0.81 -1.30 -4.20
N ILE A 60 -1.50 -2.14 -3.46
CA ILE A 60 -2.76 -2.76 -3.91
C ILE A 60 -3.88 -1.97 -3.24
N ASP A 61 -4.59 -1.15 -4.02
CA ASP A 61 -5.51 -0.14 -3.51
C ASP A 61 -6.55 0.27 -4.54
N ALA A 62 -7.75 0.60 -4.08
CA ALA A 62 -8.80 1.21 -4.89
C ALA A 62 -8.54 2.71 -5.18
N HIS A 63 -7.61 3.33 -4.45
CA HIS A 63 -7.34 4.77 -4.47
C HIS A 63 -5.87 5.07 -4.79
N PHE A 64 -5.63 6.29 -5.30
CA PHE A 64 -4.26 6.79 -5.47
C PHE A 64 -3.61 7.25 -4.16
N ASP A 65 -4.40 7.69 -3.20
CA ASP A 65 -3.95 8.30 -1.95
C ASP A 65 -2.92 9.42 -2.13
N THR A 66 -3.19 10.25 -3.14
CA THR A 66 -2.38 11.40 -3.55
C THR A 66 -3.16 12.72 -3.47
N ARG A 67 -4.09 12.85 -2.50
CA ARG A 67 -4.85 14.09 -2.31
C ARG A 67 -3.93 15.27 -1.97
N PRO A 68 -4.28 16.49 -2.44
CA PRO A 68 -3.46 17.69 -2.21
C PRO A 68 -3.76 18.40 -0.88
N ASP A 69 -4.28 17.68 0.13
CA ASP A 69 -4.63 18.28 1.41
C ASP A 69 -3.37 18.75 2.14
N SER A 70 -3.45 19.88 2.84
CA SER A 70 -2.34 20.45 3.57
C SER A 70 -1.96 19.66 4.83
N GLU A 71 -2.93 18.97 5.40
CA GLU A 71 -2.73 18.14 6.58
C GLU A 71 -2.57 16.66 6.17
N PRO A 72 -1.66 15.93 6.80
CA PRO A 72 -1.50 14.49 6.57
C PRO A 72 -2.78 13.71 6.90
N THR A 73 -3.16 12.81 6.00
CA THR A 73 -4.28 11.89 6.18
C THR A 73 -3.96 10.55 5.54
N SER A 74 -4.85 9.55 5.69
CA SER A 74 -4.77 8.26 4.99
C SER A 74 -4.90 8.35 3.46
N GLY A 75 -5.16 9.53 2.90
CA GLY A 75 -5.27 9.75 1.46
C GLY A 75 -4.23 10.72 0.88
N THR A 76 -3.20 11.10 1.62
CA THR A 76 -2.21 12.10 1.19
C THR A 76 -0.78 11.59 1.13
N MET A 77 -0.49 10.44 1.73
CA MET A 77 0.87 9.99 2.00
C MET A 77 1.72 9.79 0.74
N PHE A 78 1.15 9.25 -0.34
CA PHE A 78 1.96 9.05 -1.55
C PHE A 78 2.26 10.36 -2.27
N ARG A 79 1.39 11.38 -2.15
CA ARG A 79 1.71 12.70 -2.62
C ARG A 79 2.87 13.31 -1.82
N GLN A 80 2.82 13.18 -0.49
CA GLN A 80 3.91 13.67 0.38
C GLN A 80 5.25 13.03 0.00
N ILE A 81 5.27 11.73 -0.30
CA ILE A 81 6.47 11.03 -0.73
C ILE A 81 6.96 11.58 -2.09
N LEU A 82 6.09 11.56 -3.10
CA LEU A 82 6.46 11.87 -4.49
C LEU A 82 6.75 13.36 -4.74
N ASP A 83 6.30 14.25 -3.87
CA ASP A 83 6.64 15.68 -3.96
C ASP A 83 7.99 16.01 -3.32
N HIS A 84 8.55 15.13 -2.48
CA HIS A 84 9.79 15.37 -1.75
C HIS A 84 10.93 14.40 -2.08
N ASP A 85 10.66 13.33 -2.81
CA ASP A 85 11.67 12.33 -3.17
C ASP A 85 11.58 11.91 -4.64
N ASP A 86 12.44 12.47 -5.46
CA ASP A 86 12.55 12.14 -6.88
C ASP A 86 13.08 10.72 -7.14
N ASN A 87 13.59 10.04 -6.10
CA ASN A 87 14.11 8.67 -6.17
C ASN A 87 13.11 7.62 -5.63
N ALA A 88 11.85 8.04 -5.44
CA ALA A 88 10.73 7.17 -5.14
C ALA A 88 9.77 7.10 -6.34
N ASN A 89 9.33 5.89 -6.69
CA ASN A 89 8.39 5.66 -7.78
C ASN A 89 7.20 4.85 -7.27
N TYR A 90 6.03 5.03 -7.89
CA TYR A 90 4.78 4.49 -7.39
C TYR A 90 4.04 3.69 -8.46
N LEU A 91 3.67 2.46 -8.09
CA LEU A 91 2.80 1.56 -8.84
C LEU A 91 1.59 1.21 -7.98
N VAL A 92 0.39 1.52 -8.45
CA VAL A 92 -0.87 1.14 -7.81
C VAL A 92 -1.64 0.11 -8.62
N LEU A 93 -2.12 -0.93 -7.97
CA LEU A 93 -2.83 -2.08 -8.55
C LEU A 93 -4.22 -2.21 -7.91
N GLY A 94 -5.26 -2.27 -8.72
CA GLY A 94 -6.63 -2.40 -8.23
C GLY A 94 -7.42 -1.10 -8.20
N LEU A 95 -6.94 -0.07 -8.89
CA LEU A 95 -7.53 1.26 -8.89
C LEU A 95 -9.01 1.24 -9.32
N ALA A 96 -9.89 1.82 -8.51
CA ALA A 96 -11.29 2.00 -8.85
C ALA A 96 -11.47 3.25 -9.73
N GLN A 97 -11.98 3.07 -10.96
CA GLN A 97 -12.16 4.21 -11.89
C GLN A 97 -13.04 5.31 -11.32
N GLY A 98 -14.14 4.95 -10.66
CA GLY A 98 -15.07 5.89 -10.05
C GLY A 98 -14.69 6.40 -8.66
N GLY A 99 -13.67 5.82 -8.03
CA GLY A 99 -13.21 6.18 -6.69
C GLY A 99 -12.19 7.33 -6.66
N ASN A 100 -11.73 7.79 -7.84
CA ASN A 100 -10.65 8.76 -7.96
C ASN A 100 -11.08 9.97 -8.80
N THR A 101 -10.78 11.18 -8.33
CA THR A 101 -11.12 12.41 -9.03
C THR A 101 -10.17 12.65 -10.21
N ARG A 102 -10.61 13.45 -11.19
CA ARG A 102 -9.79 13.82 -12.35
C ARG A 102 -8.45 14.43 -11.94
N SER A 103 -8.43 15.28 -10.92
CA SER A 103 -7.20 15.91 -10.44
C SER A 103 -6.16 14.91 -9.92
N LEU A 104 -6.60 13.75 -9.39
CA LEU A 104 -5.68 12.68 -8.97
C LEU A 104 -5.08 11.96 -10.18
N TYR A 105 -5.86 11.75 -11.25
CA TYR A 105 -5.34 11.23 -12.52
C TYR A 105 -4.35 12.19 -13.20
N ASP A 106 -4.67 13.50 -13.18
CA ASP A 106 -3.78 14.52 -13.75
C ASP A 106 -2.44 14.52 -13.00
N TYR A 107 -2.47 14.46 -11.67
CA TYR A 107 -1.27 14.32 -10.83
C TYR A 107 -0.52 13.01 -11.09
N ALA A 108 -1.23 11.90 -11.20
CA ALA A 108 -0.62 10.60 -11.48
C ALA A 108 0.15 10.62 -12.81
N ASN A 109 -0.41 11.24 -13.84
CA ASN A 109 0.25 11.40 -15.14
C ASN A 109 1.47 12.34 -15.05
N GLU A 110 1.38 13.43 -14.29
CA GLU A 110 2.49 14.38 -14.06
C GLU A 110 3.67 13.70 -13.38
N LYS A 111 3.39 12.91 -12.35
CA LYS A 111 4.43 12.20 -11.54
C LYS A 111 4.87 10.86 -12.15
N GLY A 112 4.29 10.44 -13.26
CA GLY A 112 4.61 9.15 -13.88
C GLY A 112 4.18 7.94 -13.06
N ILE A 113 3.12 8.07 -12.24
CA ILE A 113 2.57 6.97 -11.46
C ILE A 113 2.03 5.90 -12.42
N ILE A 114 2.46 4.67 -12.22
CA ILE A 114 1.95 3.52 -12.97
C ILE A 114 0.72 2.99 -12.23
N TYR A 115 -0.37 2.76 -12.95
CA TYR A 115 -1.57 2.19 -12.35
C TYR A 115 -2.24 1.14 -13.23
N VAL A 116 -2.97 0.25 -12.57
CA VAL A 116 -3.77 -0.82 -13.19
C VAL A 116 -5.14 -0.80 -12.53
N TYR A 117 -6.19 -0.79 -13.33
CA TYR A 117 -7.55 -0.79 -12.81
C TYR A 117 -7.96 -2.14 -12.24
N ALA A 118 -8.94 -2.13 -11.33
CA ALA A 118 -9.44 -3.35 -10.70
C ALA A 118 -10.00 -4.35 -11.70
N ASP A 119 -10.74 -3.88 -12.71
CA ASP A 119 -11.33 -4.73 -13.74
C ASP A 119 -10.30 -5.44 -14.64
N GLU A 120 -9.09 -4.88 -14.78
CA GLU A 120 -7.97 -5.51 -15.47
C GLU A 120 -7.31 -6.66 -14.67
N LEU A 121 -7.59 -6.72 -13.36
CA LEU A 121 -7.02 -7.71 -12.43
C LEU A 121 -7.98 -8.85 -12.08
N LEU A 122 -9.29 -8.66 -12.33
CA LEU A 122 -10.31 -9.64 -12.00
C LEU A 122 -10.15 -10.92 -12.84
N GLN A 123 -10.32 -12.07 -12.20
CA GLN A 123 -10.32 -13.42 -12.75
C GLN A 123 -8.96 -14.00 -13.14
N GLN A 124 -8.05 -13.23 -13.69
CA GLN A 124 -6.68 -13.67 -13.96
C GLN A 124 -5.79 -12.48 -14.35
N VAL A 125 -4.74 -12.25 -13.58
CA VAL A 125 -3.74 -11.23 -13.90
C VAL A 125 -3.07 -11.57 -15.23
N SER A 126 -3.22 -10.68 -16.22
CA SER A 126 -2.67 -10.90 -17.56
C SER A 126 -1.13 -10.99 -17.56
N PRO A 127 -0.52 -11.68 -18.54
CA PRO A 127 0.94 -11.70 -18.67
C PRO A 127 1.54 -10.29 -18.73
N THR A 128 0.89 -9.36 -19.42
CA THR A 128 1.36 -7.97 -19.55
C THR A 128 1.42 -7.26 -18.21
N ILE A 129 0.45 -7.49 -17.32
CA ILE A 129 0.46 -6.88 -15.97
C ILE A 129 1.54 -7.55 -15.11
N LYS A 130 1.71 -8.86 -15.22
CA LYS A 130 2.81 -9.58 -14.54
C LYS A 130 4.17 -9.02 -14.93
N ASP A 131 4.41 -8.86 -16.22
CA ASP A 131 5.64 -8.27 -16.75
C ASP A 131 5.84 -6.82 -16.27
N LYS A 132 4.75 -6.05 -16.14
CA LYS A 132 4.78 -4.68 -15.62
C LYS A 132 5.25 -4.65 -14.16
N VAL A 133 4.69 -5.51 -13.31
CA VAL A 133 5.09 -5.64 -11.89
C VAL A 133 6.54 -6.12 -11.77
N GLU A 134 6.92 -7.14 -12.53
CA GLU A 134 8.29 -7.68 -12.50
C GLU A 134 9.33 -6.64 -12.95
N ARG A 135 9.05 -5.87 -14.01
CA ARG A 135 9.92 -4.76 -14.42
C ARG A 135 10.00 -3.69 -13.36
N PHE A 136 8.87 -3.29 -12.78
CA PHE A 136 8.88 -2.29 -11.71
C PHE A 136 9.75 -2.74 -10.54
N ILE A 137 9.67 -4.00 -10.13
CA ILE A 137 10.55 -4.57 -9.09
C ILE A 137 12.02 -4.58 -9.54
N HIS A 138 12.28 -4.99 -10.80
CA HIS A 138 13.64 -5.06 -11.34
C HIS A 138 14.34 -3.69 -11.34
N ASP A 139 13.61 -2.63 -11.70
CA ASP A 139 14.13 -1.29 -11.93
C ASP A 139 14.42 -0.50 -10.65
N HIS A 140 14.07 -1.03 -9.47
CA HIS A 140 14.32 -0.41 -8.17
C HIS A 140 15.28 -1.21 -7.31
N ASP A 141 16.00 -0.54 -6.42
CA ASP A 141 16.94 -1.17 -5.48
C ASP A 141 16.21 -1.83 -4.32
N THR A 142 15.15 -1.21 -3.83
CA THR A 142 14.30 -1.75 -2.76
C THR A 142 12.82 -1.49 -3.02
N ILE A 143 11.99 -2.41 -2.56
CA ILE A 143 10.54 -2.35 -2.71
C ILE A 143 9.89 -2.20 -1.33
N MET A 144 9.05 -1.19 -1.23
CA MET A 144 8.07 -1.02 -0.18
C MET A 144 6.72 -1.54 -0.72
N PHE A 145 6.14 -2.53 -0.06
CA PHE A 145 4.87 -3.12 -0.47
C PHE A 145 3.77 -2.77 0.54
N THR A 146 2.60 -2.37 0.07
CA THR A 146 1.46 -2.03 0.93
C THR A 146 0.16 -2.54 0.33
N ILE A 147 -0.78 -2.92 1.20
CA ILE A 147 -2.12 -3.40 0.84
C ILE A 147 -3.14 -2.61 1.63
N CYS A 148 -4.01 -1.90 0.93
CA CYS A 148 -5.22 -1.29 1.47
C CYS A 148 -6.36 -2.32 1.42
N MET A 149 -6.96 -2.63 2.56
CA MET A 149 -8.03 -3.65 2.61
C MET A 149 -9.32 -3.19 1.92
N ASP A 150 -9.46 -1.89 1.61
CA ASP A 150 -10.61 -1.34 0.91
C ASP A 150 -10.63 -1.63 -0.61
N VAL A 151 -9.51 -2.11 -1.17
CA VAL A 151 -9.45 -2.61 -2.55
C VAL A 151 -10.29 -3.87 -2.74
N ILE A 152 -10.51 -4.61 -1.66
CA ILE A 152 -11.25 -5.88 -1.69
C ILE A 152 -12.75 -5.60 -1.71
N ASP A 153 -13.48 -6.35 -2.53
CA ASP A 153 -14.93 -6.22 -2.60
C ASP A 153 -15.57 -6.34 -1.21
N SER A 154 -16.48 -5.42 -0.92
CA SER A 154 -17.13 -5.28 0.39
C SER A 154 -17.97 -6.50 0.80
N ALA A 155 -18.30 -7.39 -0.14
CA ALA A 155 -18.87 -8.70 0.18
C ALA A 155 -17.90 -9.58 1.01
N PHE A 156 -16.60 -9.36 0.85
CA PHE A 156 -15.55 -10.10 1.56
C PHE A 156 -14.89 -9.28 2.67
N ALA A 157 -14.66 -7.98 2.44
CA ALA A 157 -14.01 -7.07 3.37
C ALA A 157 -14.88 -5.84 3.68
N PRO A 158 -15.98 -6.00 4.44
CA PRO A 158 -16.87 -4.88 4.80
C PRO A 158 -16.28 -3.92 5.84
N GLY A 159 -15.31 -4.37 6.64
CA GLY A 159 -14.74 -3.63 7.76
C GLY A 159 -13.65 -2.65 7.33
N VAL A 160 -14.00 -1.68 6.49
CA VAL A 160 -13.14 -0.60 6.00
C VAL A 160 -13.90 0.72 5.99
N SER A 161 -13.17 1.85 5.96
CA SER A 161 -13.80 3.20 5.95
C SER A 161 -14.43 3.54 4.60
N ALA A 162 -13.89 3.03 3.50
CA ALA A 162 -14.33 3.29 2.12
C ALA A 162 -14.56 1.98 1.34
N PRO A 163 -15.65 1.24 1.61
CA PRO A 163 -15.86 -0.09 1.06
C PRO A 163 -16.06 -0.08 -0.46
N SER A 164 -15.30 -0.90 -1.19
CA SER A 164 -15.42 -1.09 -2.63
C SER A 164 -16.56 -2.06 -2.96
N VAL A 165 -17.51 -1.63 -3.78
CA VAL A 165 -18.67 -2.46 -4.21
C VAL A 165 -18.32 -3.36 -5.41
N LEU A 166 -17.34 -2.95 -6.21
CA LEU A 166 -16.78 -3.70 -7.35
C LEU A 166 -15.27 -3.82 -7.16
N GLY A 167 -14.86 -4.27 -5.98
CA GLY A 167 -13.46 -4.46 -5.62
C GLY A 167 -12.87 -5.77 -6.14
N LEU A 168 -11.60 -5.99 -5.83
CA LEU A 168 -10.91 -7.24 -6.12
C LEU A 168 -11.44 -8.38 -5.25
N TYR A 169 -11.36 -9.59 -5.76
CA TYR A 169 -11.59 -10.75 -4.91
C TYR A 169 -10.34 -11.05 -4.05
N PRO A 170 -10.50 -11.64 -2.86
CA PRO A 170 -9.37 -12.01 -2.01
C PRO A 170 -8.29 -12.83 -2.73
N HIS A 171 -8.70 -13.69 -3.65
CA HIS A 171 -7.80 -14.53 -4.42
C HIS A 171 -6.93 -13.72 -5.39
N ASP A 172 -7.50 -12.68 -6.02
CA ASP A 172 -6.75 -11.81 -6.93
C ASP A 172 -5.67 -11.03 -6.16
N VAL A 173 -6.04 -10.48 -4.99
CA VAL A 173 -5.08 -9.80 -4.09
C VAL A 173 -3.98 -10.75 -3.65
N PHE A 174 -4.32 -11.98 -3.30
CA PHE A 174 -3.37 -13.01 -2.91
C PHE A 174 -2.37 -13.35 -4.03
N ASP A 175 -2.87 -13.60 -5.25
CA ASP A 175 -2.04 -13.96 -6.40
C ASP A 175 -1.05 -12.84 -6.80
N ILE A 176 -1.50 -11.59 -6.73
CA ILE A 176 -0.66 -10.41 -6.99
C ILE A 176 0.40 -10.29 -5.89
N SER A 177 -0.02 -10.32 -4.63
CA SER A 177 0.86 -10.17 -3.47
C SER A 177 1.96 -11.21 -3.44
N LYS A 178 1.63 -12.47 -3.72
CA LYS A 178 2.59 -13.57 -3.74
C LYS A 178 3.75 -13.30 -4.70
N ARG A 179 3.50 -12.66 -5.85
CA ARG A 179 4.54 -12.35 -6.83
C ARG A 179 5.50 -11.27 -6.31
N VAL A 180 4.94 -10.26 -5.64
CA VAL A 180 5.74 -9.16 -5.08
C VAL A 180 6.60 -9.67 -3.94
N ILE A 181 6.03 -10.42 -3.01
CA ILE A 181 6.67 -10.88 -1.78
C ILE A 181 7.82 -11.86 -2.02
N LEU A 182 7.77 -12.63 -3.10
CA LEU A 182 8.86 -13.55 -3.47
C LEU A 182 10.14 -12.81 -3.89
N SER A 183 10.09 -11.50 -4.09
CA SER A 183 11.29 -10.71 -4.42
C SER A 183 12.10 -10.40 -3.18
N GLU A 184 13.40 -10.68 -3.23
CA GLU A 184 14.37 -10.33 -2.17
C GLU A 184 14.52 -8.80 -1.99
N LYS A 185 14.01 -7.99 -2.93
CA LYS A 185 14.03 -6.52 -2.84
C LYS A 185 12.94 -5.96 -1.93
N VAL A 186 11.93 -6.76 -1.53
CA VAL A 186 10.87 -6.31 -0.62
C VAL A 186 11.41 -6.22 0.80
N SER A 187 11.65 -5.00 1.25
CA SER A 187 12.17 -4.71 2.59
C SER A 187 11.08 -4.61 3.66
N SER A 188 9.90 -4.16 3.26
CA SER A 188 8.79 -3.95 4.18
C SER A 188 7.43 -4.15 3.51
N ILE A 189 6.48 -4.64 4.28
CA ILE A 189 5.11 -4.93 3.86
C ILE A 189 4.17 -4.28 4.87
N SER A 190 3.13 -3.58 4.42
CA SER A 190 2.06 -3.13 5.31
C SER A 190 0.69 -3.59 4.86
N ILE A 191 -0.21 -3.75 5.84
CA ILE A 191 -1.65 -3.93 5.61
C ILE A 191 -2.38 -2.86 6.41
N ALA A 192 -3.27 -2.12 5.76
CA ALA A 192 -3.95 -0.98 6.31
C ALA A 192 -5.46 -1.00 6.03
N GLU A 193 -6.18 -0.07 6.64
CA GLU A 193 -7.63 0.20 6.50
C GLU A 193 -8.55 -0.90 7.03
N THR A 194 -8.06 -1.87 7.80
CA THR A 194 -8.96 -2.76 8.54
C THR A 194 -9.55 -2.00 9.73
N ASN A 195 -10.87 -1.77 9.72
CA ASN A 195 -11.58 -1.11 10.79
C ASN A 195 -12.52 -2.10 11.52
N PRO A 196 -12.17 -2.54 12.73
CA PRO A 196 -12.98 -3.49 13.50
C PRO A 196 -14.39 -2.98 13.83
N ASP A 197 -14.59 -1.67 13.96
CA ASP A 197 -15.90 -1.08 14.30
C ASP A 197 -16.91 -1.17 13.15
N TYR A 198 -16.41 -1.28 11.92
CA TYR A 198 -17.24 -1.49 10.72
C TYR A 198 -17.29 -2.95 10.29
N ASP A 199 -16.47 -3.82 10.92
CA ASP A 199 -16.34 -5.21 10.49
C ASP A 199 -17.57 -6.05 10.90
N ILE A 200 -17.90 -7.02 10.07
CA ILE A 200 -19.00 -7.97 10.30
C ILE A 200 -18.39 -9.34 10.63
N ASP A 201 -18.63 -9.83 11.84
CA ASP A 201 -18.12 -11.13 12.33
C ASP A 201 -16.59 -11.27 12.21
N ASN A 202 -15.87 -10.15 12.30
CA ASN A 202 -14.41 -10.07 12.09
C ASN A 202 -13.97 -10.63 10.72
N ARG A 203 -14.78 -10.48 9.69
CA ARG A 203 -14.52 -11.04 8.36
C ARG A 203 -13.30 -10.40 7.71
N THR A 204 -13.25 -9.07 7.72
CA THR A 204 -12.13 -8.29 7.19
C THR A 204 -10.85 -8.55 7.98
N SER A 205 -10.95 -8.53 9.29
CA SER A 205 -9.81 -8.81 10.20
C SER A 205 -9.24 -10.22 10.00
N LYS A 206 -10.12 -11.23 9.84
CA LYS A 206 -9.69 -12.61 9.53
C LYS A 206 -9.05 -12.71 8.15
N LEU A 207 -9.56 -11.96 7.17
CA LEU A 207 -8.99 -11.94 5.83
C LEU A 207 -7.59 -11.32 5.83
N ALA A 208 -7.41 -10.15 6.49
CA ALA A 208 -6.11 -9.53 6.67
C ALA A 208 -5.11 -10.48 7.36
N ALA A 209 -5.53 -11.15 8.44
CA ALA A 209 -4.71 -12.15 9.13
C ALA A 209 -4.32 -13.34 8.23
N ASN A 210 -5.23 -13.80 7.36
CA ASN A 210 -4.92 -14.86 6.41
C ASN A 210 -3.93 -14.41 5.32
N LEU A 211 -4.03 -13.20 4.82
CA LEU A 211 -3.05 -12.63 3.89
C LEU A 211 -1.66 -12.64 4.53
N ILE A 212 -1.54 -12.10 5.76
CA ILE A 212 -0.26 -12.10 6.50
C ILE A 212 0.27 -13.53 6.68
N HIS A 213 -0.58 -14.47 7.12
CA HIS A 213 -0.17 -15.86 7.30
C HIS A 213 0.41 -16.47 6.03
N HIS A 214 -0.23 -16.23 4.88
CA HIS A 214 0.25 -16.73 3.60
C HIS A 214 1.56 -16.11 3.13
N PHE A 215 1.90 -14.94 3.63
CA PHE A 215 3.17 -14.28 3.32
C PHE A 215 4.33 -14.79 4.17
N LEU A 216 4.03 -15.45 5.28
CA LEU A 216 5.02 -15.97 6.23
C LEU A 216 5.35 -17.47 6.00
N VAL A 217 4.56 -18.18 5.17
CA VAL A 217 4.70 -19.62 4.87
C VAL A 217 4.98 -19.86 3.41
#